data_212e1972ed36cfac3bda7be0c489119e
#
_entry.id   212e1972ed36cfac3bda7be0c489119e
#
_cell.length_a   1.000
_cell.length_b   1.000
_cell.length_c   1.000
_cell.angle_alpha   90.00
_cell.angle_beta   90.00
_cell.angle_gamma   90.00
#
_symmetry.space_group_name_H-M   'P 1'
#
loop_
_entity.id
_entity.type
_entity.pdbx_description
1 polymer ?
#
loop_
_entity_poly.entity_id
_entity_poly.type
_entity_poly.pdbx_seq_one_letter_code
_entity_poly.pdbx_strand_id
1 'polypeptide(L)'
;MSLIPKKGTVYVVDDDEAVRDSLQWLLEGKDYRVRCFDSAETFLSRYDAREVACLIVDIRMGGMTGLELQDKLVERKSPLPIVFITGHGDVPMAVDTMKKGAMDFIQKPFDETALVSLVERMLTQANESFAEYQQAASRDALMAKLTTRESQVLERIVAGRLNKQIADDLGISIKTVEAHRANIMEKL
;
A
#
# COMPACT_ATOMS: atom_id res chain seq x y z
N MET A 1 -1.77 -1.05 -29.92
CA MET A 1 -2.42 -0.71 -28.64
C MET A 1 -3.47 -1.76 -28.33
N SER A 2 -3.35 -2.44 -27.22
CA SER A 2 -4.39 -3.37 -26.77
C SER A 2 -5.59 -2.58 -26.26
N LEU A 3 -6.76 -2.80 -26.86
CA LEU A 3 -8.02 -2.18 -26.43
C LEU A 3 -8.61 -2.85 -25.16
N ILE A 4 -7.97 -3.93 -24.69
CA ILE A 4 -8.41 -4.67 -23.50
C ILE A 4 -7.82 -3.99 -22.26
N PRO A 5 -8.65 -3.60 -21.28
CA PRO A 5 -8.14 -3.07 -20.03
C PRO A 5 -7.23 -4.08 -19.35
N LYS A 6 -6.04 -3.66 -18.94
CA LYS A 6 -5.15 -4.50 -18.15
C LYS A 6 -5.78 -4.80 -16.79
N LYS A 7 -5.65 -6.03 -16.32
CA LYS A 7 -6.23 -6.49 -15.04
C LYS A 7 -5.58 -5.86 -13.81
N GLY A 8 -4.42 -5.24 -13.96
CA GLY A 8 -3.65 -4.61 -12.89
C GLY A 8 -2.18 -4.66 -13.19
N THR A 9 -1.37 -4.09 -12.31
CA THR A 9 0.09 -4.04 -12.45
C THR A 9 0.75 -5.03 -11.50
N VAL A 10 1.68 -5.82 -12.01
CA VAL A 10 2.53 -6.72 -11.23
C VAL A 10 3.97 -6.23 -11.32
N TYR A 11 4.53 -5.86 -10.18
CA TYR A 11 5.94 -5.56 -10.06
C TYR A 11 6.71 -6.86 -9.78
N VAL A 12 7.80 -7.05 -10.51
CA VAL A 12 8.70 -8.20 -10.33
C VAL A 12 10.08 -7.67 -10.00
N VAL A 13 10.62 -8.06 -8.86
CA VAL A 13 11.96 -7.70 -8.41
C VAL A 13 12.77 -8.98 -8.20
N ASP A 14 13.69 -9.23 -9.09
CA ASP A 14 14.59 -10.39 -9.05
C ASP A 14 15.87 -10.01 -9.81
N ASP A 15 17.03 -10.39 -9.29
CA ASP A 15 18.32 -10.14 -9.95
C ASP A 15 18.61 -11.13 -11.10
N ASP A 16 17.86 -12.23 -11.18
CA ASP A 16 17.95 -13.21 -12.27
C ASP A 16 17.07 -12.78 -13.46
N GLU A 17 17.71 -12.43 -14.59
CA GLU A 17 17.03 -12.03 -15.81
C GLU A 17 16.10 -13.12 -16.33
N ALA A 18 16.50 -14.39 -16.28
CA ALA A 18 15.69 -15.51 -16.76
C ALA A 18 14.37 -15.64 -15.97
N VAL A 19 14.40 -15.38 -14.67
CA VAL A 19 13.20 -15.36 -13.81
C VAL A 19 12.31 -14.19 -14.19
N ARG A 20 12.88 -12.99 -14.34
CA ARG A 20 12.12 -11.81 -14.76
C ARG A 20 11.42 -12.03 -16.11
N ASP A 21 12.13 -12.51 -17.09
CA ASP A 21 11.60 -12.76 -18.45
C ASP A 21 10.49 -13.80 -18.43
N SER A 22 10.68 -14.88 -17.69
CA SER A 22 9.68 -15.95 -17.53
C SER A 22 8.39 -15.44 -16.89
N LEU A 23 8.49 -14.68 -15.80
CA LEU A 23 7.34 -14.09 -15.12
C LEU A 23 6.64 -13.05 -15.99
N GLN A 24 7.40 -12.22 -16.67
CA GLN A 24 6.85 -11.21 -17.57
C GLN A 24 6.04 -11.86 -18.70
N TRP A 25 6.61 -12.85 -19.36
CA TRP A 25 5.93 -13.56 -20.43
C TRP A 25 4.63 -14.23 -19.95
N LEU A 26 4.69 -14.93 -18.82
CA LEU A 26 3.53 -15.62 -18.25
C LEU A 26 2.40 -14.63 -17.90
N LEU A 27 2.73 -13.57 -17.19
CA LEU A 27 1.72 -12.64 -16.66
C LEU A 27 1.18 -11.68 -17.73
N GLU A 28 2.00 -11.24 -18.68
CA GLU A 28 1.52 -10.46 -19.82
C GLU A 28 0.57 -11.28 -20.71
N GLY A 29 0.81 -12.58 -20.85
CA GLY A 29 -0.09 -13.51 -21.53
C GLY A 29 -1.44 -13.68 -20.83
N LYS A 30 -1.57 -13.25 -19.60
CA LYS A 30 -2.82 -13.25 -18.80
C LYS A 30 -3.42 -11.85 -18.64
N ASP A 31 -3.01 -10.90 -19.45
CA ASP A 31 -3.50 -9.51 -19.49
C ASP A 31 -3.13 -8.66 -18.29
N TYR A 32 -2.06 -8.99 -17.59
CA TYR A 32 -1.47 -8.13 -16.55
C TYR A 32 -0.44 -7.19 -17.17
N ARG A 33 -0.31 -6.01 -16.58
CA ARG A 33 0.83 -5.12 -16.86
C ARG A 33 1.98 -5.55 -15.95
N VAL A 34 3.13 -5.85 -16.52
CA VAL A 34 4.29 -6.30 -15.76
C VAL A 34 5.41 -5.26 -15.84
N ARG A 35 5.98 -4.93 -14.70
CA ARG A 35 7.15 -4.05 -14.61
C ARG A 35 8.24 -4.78 -13.82
N CYS A 36 9.35 -5.04 -14.48
CA CYS A 36 10.47 -5.79 -13.91
C CYS A 36 11.60 -4.86 -13.46
N PHE A 37 12.23 -5.23 -12.36
CA PHE A 37 13.37 -4.53 -11.79
C PHE A 37 14.43 -5.56 -11.38
N ASP A 38 15.69 -5.23 -11.61
CA ASP A 38 16.82 -6.08 -11.27
C ASP A 38 17.29 -5.93 -9.82
N SER A 39 16.81 -4.90 -9.13
CA SER A 39 17.17 -4.61 -7.74
C SER A 39 16.03 -3.96 -6.97
N ALA A 40 16.06 -4.11 -5.66
CA ALA A 40 15.13 -3.45 -4.74
C ALA A 40 15.28 -1.94 -4.77
N GLU A 41 16.51 -1.45 -4.90
CA GLU A 41 16.82 -0.02 -4.96
C GLU A 41 16.16 0.65 -6.18
N THR A 42 16.29 0.04 -7.35
CA THR A 42 15.66 0.53 -8.58
C THR A 42 14.15 0.52 -8.47
N PHE A 43 13.58 -0.54 -7.90
CA PHE A 43 12.14 -0.61 -7.64
C PHE A 43 11.66 0.54 -6.74
N LEU A 44 12.30 0.75 -5.60
CA LEU A 44 11.91 1.80 -4.66
C LEU A 44 11.99 3.21 -5.27
N SER A 45 12.92 3.44 -6.18
CA SER A 45 13.07 4.72 -6.87
C SER A 45 11.95 5.01 -7.89
N ARG A 46 11.28 3.98 -8.38
CA ARG A 46 10.25 4.08 -9.44
C ARG A 46 8.86 3.66 -8.99
N TYR A 47 8.72 3.14 -7.78
CA TYR A 47 7.44 2.68 -7.26
C TYR A 47 6.48 3.85 -7.05
N ASP A 48 5.27 3.71 -7.56
CA ASP A 48 4.18 4.67 -7.37
C ASP A 48 3.05 4.02 -6.58
N ALA A 49 2.84 4.49 -5.35
CA ALA A 49 1.79 4.00 -4.45
C ALA A 49 0.36 4.34 -4.92
N ARG A 50 0.22 5.14 -5.99
CA ARG A 50 -1.08 5.51 -6.57
C ARG A 50 -1.63 4.48 -7.55
N GLU A 51 -0.86 3.45 -7.88
CA GLU A 51 -1.32 2.35 -8.74
C GLU A 51 -1.84 1.18 -7.91
N VAL A 52 -2.91 0.56 -8.39
CA VAL A 52 -3.35 -0.76 -7.90
C VAL A 52 -2.39 -1.80 -8.45
N ALA A 53 -1.60 -2.41 -7.60
CA ALA A 53 -0.51 -3.29 -7.98
C ALA A 53 -0.24 -4.35 -6.91
N CYS A 54 0.57 -5.33 -7.26
CA CYS A 54 1.16 -6.29 -6.34
C CYS A 54 2.64 -6.48 -6.65
N LEU A 55 3.39 -7.03 -5.70
CA LEU A 55 4.83 -7.22 -5.78
C LEU A 55 5.21 -8.69 -5.64
N ILE A 56 5.97 -9.18 -6.61
CA ILE A 56 6.66 -10.46 -6.54
C ILE A 56 8.15 -10.15 -6.36
N VAL A 57 8.75 -10.61 -5.29
CA VAL A 57 10.15 -10.30 -4.97
C VAL A 57 10.92 -11.53 -4.54
N ASP A 58 12.16 -11.66 -5.02
CA ASP A 58 13.10 -12.68 -4.54
C ASP A 58 13.64 -12.28 -3.16
N ILE A 59 13.76 -13.25 -2.26
CA ILE A 59 14.34 -13.02 -0.94
C ILE A 59 15.82 -12.67 -1.06
N ARG A 60 16.57 -13.40 -1.87
CA ARG A 60 18.02 -13.25 -2.01
C ARG A 60 18.38 -12.51 -3.29
N MET A 61 18.86 -11.29 -3.12
CA MET A 61 19.36 -10.45 -4.20
C MET A 61 20.68 -9.81 -3.78
N GLY A 62 21.50 -9.44 -4.75
CA GLY A 62 22.65 -8.58 -4.51
C GLY A 62 22.20 -7.18 -4.05
N GLY A 63 22.91 -6.61 -3.08
CA GLY A 63 22.52 -5.33 -2.49
C GLY A 63 21.40 -5.47 -1.46
N MET A 64 20.36 -4.65 -1.55
CA MET A 64 19.20 -4.75 -0.68
C MET A 64 18.47 -6.07 -0.89
N THR A 65 18.22 -6.81 0.18
CA THR A 65 17.47 -8.07 0.13
C THR A 65 15.97 -7.83 0.01
N GLY A 66 15.22 -8.88 -0.38
CA GLY A 66 13.76 -8.82 -0.38
C GLY A 66 13.17 -8.53 1.00
N LEU A 67 13.81 -8.99 2.06
CA LEU A 67 13.40 -8.71 3.45
C LEU A 67 13.55 -7.23 3.80
N GLU A 68 14.67 -6.64 3.44
CA GLU A 68 14.93 -5.22 3.64
C GLU A 68 13.96 -4.35 2.82
N LEU A 69 13.64 -4.78 1.60
CA LEU A 69 12.62 -4.13 0.78
C LEU A 69 11.25 -4.15 1.46
N GLN A 70 10.85 -5.29 2.01
CA GLN A 70 9.59 -5.40 2.76
C GLN A 70 9.58 -4.44 3.95
N ASP A 71 10.67 -4.36 4.73
CA ASP A 71 10.78 -3.43 5.85
C ASP A 71 10.60 -1.97 5.40
N LYS A 72 11.21 -1.59 4.28
CA LYS A 72 11.05 -0.25 3.70
C LYS A 72 9.61 0.05 3.28
N LEU A 73 8.91 -0.90 2.71
CA LEU A 73 7.50 -0.74 2.33
C LEU A 73 6.59 -0.64 3.55
N VAL A 74 6.86 -1.42 4.60
CA VAL A 74 6.14 -1.33 5.88
C VAL A 74 6.35 0.04 6.53
N GLU A 75 7.57 0.55 6.57
CA GLU A 75 7.89 1.91 7.07
C GLU A 75 7.12 3.00 6.32
N ARG A 76 6.96 2.85 5.01
CA ARG A 76 6.20 3.77 4.15
C ARG A 76 4.68 3.58 4.25
N LYS A 77 4.21 2.62 5.04
CA LYS A 77 2.78 2.23 5.12
C LYS A 77 2.18 1.93 3.75
N SER A 78 2.97 1.30 2.88
CA SER A 78 2.53 0.96 1.53
C SER A 78 1.41 -0.08 1.56
N PRO A 79 0.32 0.11 0.78
CA PRO A 79 -0.76 -0.86 0.68
C PRO A 79 -0.44 -2.04 -0.25
N LEU A 80 0.76 -2.11 -0.78
CA LEU A 80 1.17 -3.06 -1.80
C LEU A 80 1.24 -4.49 -1.24
N PRO A 81 0.42 -5.44 -1.72
CA PRO A 81 0.56 -6.83 -1.36
C PRO A 81 1.88 -7.40 -1.88
N ILE A 82 2.54 -8.22 -1.08
CA ILE A 82 3.86 -8.78 -1.38
C ILE A 82 3.80 -10.30 -1.31
N VAL A 83 4.35 -10.95 -2.33
CA VAL A 83 4.68 -12.37 -2.31
C VAL A 83 6.17 -12.56 -2.56
N PHE A 84 6.76 -13.50 -1.83
CA PHE A 84 8.19 -13.82 -1.98
C PHE A 84 8.39 -15.05 -2.84
N ILE A 85 9.41 -15.00 -3.69
CA ILE A 85 9.93 -16.18 -4.37
C ILE A 85 11.15 -16.65 -3.59
N THR A 86 11.20 -17.94 -3.24
CA THR A 86 12.26 -18.53 -2.43
C THR A 86 12.97 -19.65 -3.17
N GLY A 87 14.29 -19.77 -2.97
CA GLY A 87 15.03 -20.98 -3.31
C GLY A 87 15.00 -22.02 -2.20
N HIS A 88 15.72 -23.12 -2.40
CA HIS A 88 15.90 -24.15 -1.37
C HIS A 88 16.65 -23.59 -0.16
N GLY A 89 16.16 -23.89 1.05
CA GLY A 89 16.78 -23.48 2.30
C GLY A 89 16.30 -22.14 2.86
N ASP A 90 15.41 -21.44 2.15
CA ASP A 90 14.92 -20.13 2.57
C ASP A 90 13.58 -20.18 3.34
N VAL A 91 13.10 -21.38 3.72
CA VAL A 91 11.82 -21.55 4.43
C VAL A 91 11.74 -20.78 5.75
N PRO A 92 12.77 -20.78 6.63
CA PRO A 92 12.72 -19.97 7.84
C PRO A 92 12.58 -18.46 7.57
N MET A 93 13.25 -17.96 6.52
CA MET A 93 13.14 -16.56 6.11
C MET A 93 11.75 -16.24 5.53
N ALA A 94 11.17 -17.19 4.79
CA ALA A 94 9.80 -17.06 4.28
C ALA A 94 8.78 -16.96 5.41
N VAL A 95 8.93 -17.73 6.48
CA VAL A 95 8.08 -17.65 7.68
C VAL A 95 8.16 -16.26 8.31
N ASP A 96 9.36 -15.69 8.42
CA ASP A 96 9.53 -14.32 8.95
C ASP A 96 8.83 -13.27 8.09
N THR A 97 8.85 -13.41 6.76
CA THR A 97 8.13 -12.49 5.85
C THR A 97 6.63 -12.56 6.05
N MET A 98 6.08 -13.74 6.29
CA MET A 98 4.66 -13.93 6.58
C MET A 98 4.25 -13.22 7.88
N LYS A 99 5.07 -13.30 8.91
CA LYS A 99 4.85 -12.58 10.17
C LYS A 99 4.84 -11.05 10.02
N LYS A 100 5.58 -10.54 9.02
CA LYS A 100 5.65 -9.11 8.69
C LYS A 100 4.57 -8.65 7.71
N GLY A 101 3.65 -9.52 7.33
CA GLY A 101 2.50 -9.17 6.51
C GLY A 101 2.61 -9.55 5.04
N ALA A 102 3.60 -10.32 4.61
CA ALA A 102 3.60 -10.91 3.28
C ALA A 102 2.37 -11.80 3.08
N MET A 103 1.78 -11.75 1.89
CA MET A 103 0.57 -12.52 1.61
C MET A 103 0.85 -14.01 1.49
N ASP A 104 1.97 -14.36 0.86
CA ASP A 104 2.39 -15.75 0.68
C ASP A 104 3.86 -15.81 0.27
N PHE A 105 4.38 -17.02 0.11
CA PHE A 105 5.66 -17.27 -0.51
C PHE A 105 5.57 -18.45 -1.47
N ILE A 106 6.37 -18.44 -2.52
CA ILE A 106 6.43 -19.49 -3.54
C ILE A 106 7.86 -20.00 -3.63
N GLN A 107 8.02 -21.31 -3.62
CA GLN A 107 9.33 -21.95 -3.78
C GLN A 107 9.63 -22.20 -5.26
N LYS A 108 10.85 -21.91 -5.68
CA LYS A 108 11.33 -22.24 -7.04
C LYS A 108 11.69 -23.74 -7.11
N PRO A 109 11.37 -24.47 -8.18
CA PRO A 109 10.53 -24.06 -9.31
C PRO A 109 9.05 -23.95 -8.90
N PHE A 110 8.32 -22.98 -9.48
CA PHE A 110 6.93 -22.73 -9.13
C PHE A 110 5.96 -23.23 -10.20
N ASP A 111 4.73 -23.56 -9.77
CA ASP A 111 3.61 -23.86 -10.65
C ASP A 111 3.00 -22.56 -11.20
N GLU A 112 2.93 -22.46 -12.52
CA GLU A 112 2.39 -21.29 -13.21
C GLU A 112 0.93 -21.00 -12.83
N THR A 113 0.09 -22.02 -12.75
CA THR A 113 -1.32 -21.88 -12.38
C THR A 113 -1.47 -21.36 -10.94
N ALA A 114 -0.68 -21.88 -10.01
CA ALA A 114 -0.69 -21.42 -8.62
C ALA A 114 -0.23 -19.96 -8.51
N LEU A 115 0.77 -19.56 -9.28
CA LEU A 115 1.27 -18.19 -9.32
C LEU A 115 0.20 -17.23 -9.84
N VAL A 116 -0.46 -17.55 -10.94
CA VAL A 116 -1.53 -16.72 -11.53
C VAL A 116 -2.70 -16.57 -10.55
N SER A 117 -3.13 -17.65 -9.89
CA SER A 117 -4.18 -17.60 -8.87
C SER A 117 -3.80 -16.69 -7.70
N LEU A 118 -2.54 -16.74 -7.29
CA LEU A 118 -2.01 -15.89 -6.22
C LEU A 118 -2.00 -14.40 -6.63
N VAL A 119 -1.57 -14.10 -7.85
CA VAL A 119 -1.60 -12.74 -8.41
C VAL A 119 -3.03 -12.18 -8.45
N GLU A 120 -4.01 -12.99 -8.86
CA GLU A 120 -5.43 -12.59 -8.84
C GLU A 120 -5.91 -12.22 -7.43
N ARG A 121 -5.58 -13.04 -6.43
CA ARG A 121 -5.92 -12.75 -5.02
C ARG A 121 -5.24 -11.50 -4.52
N MET A 122 -3.97 -11.31 -4.85
CA MET A 122 -3.20 -10.13 -4.45
C MET A 122 -3.79 -8.85 -5.03
N LEU A 123 -4.18 -8.85 -6.31
CA LEU A 123 -4.78 -7.68 -6.94
C LEU A 123 -6.18 -7.38 -6.43
N THR A 124 -6.96 -8.39 -6.06
CA THR A 124 -8.24 -8.20 -5.37
C THR A 124 -8.02 -7.50 -4.03
N GLN A 125 -7.08 -7.97 -3.23
CA GLN A 125 -6.71 -7.34 -1.97
C GLN A 125 -6.15 -5.93 -2.19
N ALA A 126 -5.36 -5.71 -3.23
CA ALA A 126 -4.79 -4.42 -3.57
C ALA A 126 -5.88 -3.37 -3.87
N ASN A 127 -6.95 -3.75 -4.56
CA ASN A 127 -8.08 -2.87 -4.82
C ASN A 127 -8.74 -2.39 -3.52
N GLU A 128 -8.97 -3.29 -2.58
CA GLU A 128 -9.57 -2.97 -1.28
C GLU A 128 -8.65 -2.07 -0.46
N SER A 129 -7.39 -2.46 -0.32
CA SER A 129 -6.38 -1.71 0.44
C SER A 129 -6.10 -0.33 -0.17
N PHE A 130 -6.13 -0.22 -1.49
CA PHE A 130 -5.91 1.05 -2.19
C PHE A 130 -7.05 2.04 -1.93
N ALA A 131 -8.30 1.57 -1.94
CA ALA A 131 -9.46 2.39 -1.61
C ALA A 131 -9.38 2.92 -0.17
N GLU A 132 -9.02 2.08 0.80
CA GLU A 132 -8.82 2.48 2.19
C GLU A 132 -7.66 3.48 2.34
N TYR A 133 -6.56 3.23 1.65
CA TYR A 133 -5.39 4.13 1.64
C TYR A 133 -5.75 5.51 1.08
N GLN A 134 -6.48 5.57 -0.03
CA GLN A 134 -6.93 6.84 -0.61
C GLN A 134 -7.87 7.59 0.32
N GLN A 135 -8.80 6.89 0.99
CA GLN A 135 -9.71 7.51 1.96
C GLN A 135 -8.95 8.08 3.15
N ALA A 136 -7.97 7.33 3.67
CA ALA A 136 -7.13 7.79 4.78
C ALA A 136 -6.29 9.02 4.37
N ALA A 137 -5.66 8.98 3.20
CA ALA A 137 -4.89 10.11 2.66
C ALA A 137 -5.75 11.35 2.44
N SER A 138 -6.99 11.18 1.94
CA SER A 138 -7.94 12.27 1.77
C SER A 138 -8.37 12.89 3.10
N ARG A 139 -8.64 12.04 4.10
CA ARG A 139 -8.96 12.52 5.47
C ARG A 139 -7.80 13.30 6.07
N ASP A 140 -6.59 12.79 5.97
CA ASP A 140 -5.39 13.45 6.48
C ASP A 140 -5.15 14.79 5.78
N ALA A 141 -5.35 14.85 4.46
CA ALA A 141 -5.23 16.09 3.69
C ALA A 141 -6.29 17.12 4.11
N LEU A 142 -7.52 16.70 4.38
CA LEU A 142 -8.57 17.58 4.88
C LEU A 142 -8.28 18.06 6.30
N MET A 143 -7.86 17.17 7.17
CA MET A 143 -7.48 17.51 8.56
C MET A 143 -6.29 18.48 8.61
N ALA A 144 -5.35 18.38 7.68
CA ALA A 144 -4.21 19.28 7.59
C ALA A 144 -4.62 20.74 7.25
N LYS A 145 -5.80 20.96 6.69
CA LYS A 145 -6.33 22.32 6.44
C LYS A 145 -6.85 23.00 7.69
N LEU A 146 -7.11 22.25 8.75
CA LEU A 146 -7.65 22.77 9.99
C LEU A 146 -6.54 23.32 10.88
N THR A 147 -6.85 24.41 11.58
CA THR A 147 -6.00 24.89 12.68
C THR A 147 -6.07 23.93 13.87
N THR A 148 -5.13 24.04 14.80
CA THR A 148 -5.17 23.25 16.05
C THR A 148 -6.48 23.41 16.80
N ARG A 149 -7.00 24.63 16.90
CA ARG A 149 -8.29 24.91 17.55
C ARG A 149 -9.47 24.31 16.79
N GLU A 150 -9.49 24.45 15.48
CA GLU A 150 -10.52 23.84 14.64
C GLU A 150 -10.54 22.33 14.77
N SER A 151 -9.37 21.68 14.81
CA SER A 151 -9.26 20.23 15.05
C SER A 151 -9.81 19.84 16.43
N GLN A 152 -9.48 20.58 17.47
CA GLN A 152 -10.00 20.35 18.82
C GLN A 152 -11.53 20.51 18.90
N VAL A 153 -12.08 21.48 18.19
CA VAL A 153 -13.53 21.68 18.08
C VAL A 153 -14.17 20.52 17.33
N LEU A 154 -13.59 20.11 16.21
CA LEU A 154 -14.11 19.00 15.40
C LEU A 154 -14.15 17.68 16.18
N GLU A 155 -13.12 17.35 16.95
CA GLU A 155 -13.08 16.14 17.79
C GLU A 155 -14.26 16.12 18.77
N ARG A 156 -14.61 17.26 19.37
CA ARG A 156 -15.71 17.36 20.30
C ARG A 156 -17.07 17.29 19.62
N ILE A 157 -17.18 17.85 18.42
CA ILE A 157 -18.40 17.72 17.59
C ILE A 157 -18.66 16.25 17.28
N VAL A 158 -17.63 15.51 16.85
CA VAL A 158 -17.73 14.08 16.53
C VAL A 158 -18.10 13.26 17.79
N ALA A 159 -17.62 13.68 18.96
CA ALA A 159 -17.99 13.08 20.25
C ALA A 159 -19.41 13.45 20.74
N GLY A 160 -20.18 14.22 19.95
CA GLY A 160 -21.56 14.60 20.28
C GLY A 160 -21.68 15.74 21.29
N ARG A 161 -20.63 16.52 21.52
CA ARG A 161 -20.65 17.65 22.45
C ARG A 161 -21.44 18.82 21.89
N LEU A 162 -22.20 19.49 22.76
CA LEU A 162 -22.91 20.72 22.42
C LEU A 162 -21.96 21.92 22.44
N ASN A 163 -22.28 22.99 21.72
CA ASN A 163 -21.45 24.21 21.64
C ASN A 163 -21.07 24.76 23.02
N LYS A 164 -22.00 24.77 23.98
CA LYS A 164 -21.74 25.20 25.34
C LYS A 164 -20.68 24.35 26.04
N GLN A 165 -20.77 23.04 25.89
CA GLN A 165 -19.80 22.08 26.44
C GLN A 165 -18.43 22.24 25.80
N ILE A 166 -18.39 22.47 24.50
CA ILE A 166 -17.13 22.71 23.75
C ILE A 166 -16.47 24.00 24.24
N ALA A 167 -17.26 25.05 24.40
CA ALA A 167 -16.80 26.34 24.93
C ALA A 167 -16.17 26.17 26.32
N ASP A 168 -16.83 25.45 27.21
CA ASP A 168 -16.33 25.17 28.57
C ASP A 168 -15.05 24.32 28.54
N ASP A 169 -15.01 23.26 27.70
CA ASP A 169 -13.86 22.35 27.57
C ASP A 169 -12.60 23.09 27.07
N LEU A 170 -12.77 24.05 26.17
CA LEU A 170 -11.65 24.78 25.54
C LEU A 170 -11.37 26.15 26.15
N GLY A 171 -12.19 26.60 27.09
CA GLY A 171 -12.02 27.91 27.72
C GLY A 171 -12.25 29.08 26.75
N ILE A 172 -13.18 28.95 25.81
CA ILE A 172 -13.55 29.96 24.82
C ILE A 172 -15.05 30.25 24.90
N SER A 173 -15.50 31.31 24.23
CA SER A 173 -16.92 31.64 24.17
C SER A 173 -17.69 30.75 23.22
N ILE A 174 -19.00 30.59 23.42
CA ILE A 174 -19.90 29.89 22.50
C ILE A 174 -19.82 30.48 21.10
N LYS A 175 -19.76 31.81 21.01
CA LYS A 175 -19.64 32.54 19.74
C LYS A 175 -18.34 32.17 19.00
N THR A 176 -17.25 32.00 19.70
CA THR A 176 -15.97 31.52 19.15
C THR A 176 -16.09 30.08 18.65
N VAL A 177 -16.80 29.20 19.37
CA VAL A 177 -17.11 27.84 18.89
C VAL A 177 -17.90 27.86 17.60
N GLU A 178 -18.93 28.71 17.50
CA GLU A 178 -19.73 28.87 16.28
C GLU A 178 -18.88 29.35 15.10
N ALA A 179 -17.96 30.29 15.31
CA ALA A 179 -17.02 30.75 14.31
C ALA A 179 -16.08 29.62 13.83
N HIS A 180 -15.55 28.81 14.73
CA HIS A 180 -14.73 27.65 14.38
C HIS A 180 -15.52 26.61 13.61
N ARG A 181 -16.77 26.33 13.97
CA ARG A 181 -17.66 25.42 13.22
C ARG A 181 -17.89 25.90 11.81
N ALA A 182 -18.14 27.20 11.62
CA ALA A 182 -18.31 27.77 10.28
C ALA A 182 -17.05 27.62 9.42
N ASN A 183 -15.88 27.89 9.99
CA ASN A 183 -14.60 27.72 9.29
C ASN A 183 -14.32 26.26 8.94
N ILE A 184 -14.64 25.31 9.82
CA ILE A 184 -14.52 23.87 9.58
C ILE A 184 -15.42 23.47 8.39
N MET A 185 -16.67 23.90 8.40
CA MET A 185 -17.62 23.59 7.32
C MET A 185 -17.17 24.15 5.97
N GLU A 186 -16.52 25.30 5.94
CA GLU A 186 -15.98 25.90 4.72
C GLU A 186 -14.74 25.13 4.20
N LYS A 187 -13.90 24.59 5.11
CA LYS A 187 -12.66 23.89 4.75
C LYS A 187 -12.87 22.42 4.38
N LEU A 188 -13.91 21.80 4.85
CA LEU A 188 -14.27 20.41 4.59
C LEU A 188 -15.48 20.32 3.64
#